data_3d45d4c62eb3c3ebb1c54b9a75069920
#
_entry.id   3d45d4c62eb3c3ebb1c54b9a75069920
#
_cell.length_a   1.000
_cell.length_b   1.000
_cell.length_c   1.000
_cell.angle_alpha   90.00
_cell.angle_beta   90.00
_cell.angle_gamma   90.00
#
_symmetry.space_group_name_H-M   'P 1'
#
loop_
_entity.id
_entity.type
_entity.pdbx_description
1 polymer ?
#
loop_
_entity_poly.entity_id
_entity_poly.type
_entity_poly.pdbx_seq_one_letter_code
_entity_poly.pdbx_strand_id
1 'polypeptide(L)'
;QPPFFCPRGTSNDFIFVTLRPKKNVYMNAVYTILLLISSNIFMTLAWYGHLKLQQTGVSSHWPLIGVILFSWMIAFAEYCCQVPANRLGFEGNGGPFNLMQLKVIQEVISLIVFTVIATVMFQGQALHWNHLAAFFCLVLAVYFVFL
;
A
#
# COMPACT_ATOMS: atom_id res chain seq x y z
N GLN A 1 35.99 -15.16 4.87
CA GLN A 1 34.72 -14.72 5.50
C GLN A 1 35.01 -13.46 6.28
N PRO A 2 34.42 -12.31 5.97
CA PRO A 2 34.54 -11.12 6.80
C PRO A 2 33.62 -11.25 8.05
N PRO A 3 34.04 -10.75 9.22
CA PRO A 3 33.27 -10.85 10.45
C PRO A 3 32.00 -10.00 10.35
N PHE A 4 30.88 -10.58 10.76
CA PHE A 4 29.62 -9.88 10.99
C PHE A 4 29.86 -8.74 11.98
N PHE A 5 29.80 -7.51 11.50
CA PHE A 5 29.83 -6.33 12.34
C PHE A 5 28.45 -6.16 12.98
N CYS A 6 28.31 -6.66 14.20
CA CYS A 6 27.16 -6.37 15.05
C CYS A 6 27.37 -4.95 15.60
N PRO A 7 26.56 -3.94 15.26
CA PRO A 7 26.68 -2.63 15.88
C PRO A 7 26.31 -2.79 17.36
N ARG A 8 27.31 -2.55 18.20
CA ARG A 8 27.15 -2.49 19.66
C ARG A 8 26.28 -1.28 19.95
N GLY A 9 24.96 -1.50 20.10
CA GLY A 9 24.02 -0.49 20.54
C GLY A 9 24.48 0.04 21.90
N THR A 10 24.84 1.31 21.95
CA THR A 10 25.14 1.96 23.22
C THR A 10 23.86 2.07 24.05
N SER A 11 23.95 1.99 25.37
CA SER A 11 22.79 2.14 26.30
C SER A 11 21.93 3.37 26.02
N ASN A 12 22.49 4.38 25.36
CA ASN A 12 21.82 5.61 24.98
C ASN A 12 20.79 5.39 23.86
N ASP A 13 21.02 4.43 22.92
CA ASP A 13 20.07 4.13 21.84
C ASP A 13 18.80 3.46 22.39
N PHE A 14 18.95 2.64 23.44
CA PHE A 14 17.83 1.99 24.11
C PHE A 14 16.93 3.01 24.83
N ILE A 15 17.54 4.02 25.47
CA ILE A 15 16.81 5.10 26.16
C ILE A 15 16.10 6.00 25.16
N PHE A 16 16.72 6.30 24.00
CA PHE A 16 16.11 7.12 22.97
C PHE A 16 14.88 6.47 22.32
N VAL A 17 14.89 5.15 22.12
CA VAL A 17 13.74 4.38 21.62
C VAL A 17 12.60 4.36 22.63
N THR A 18 12.92 4.30 23.92
CA THR A 18 11.92 4.24 25.01
C THR A 18 11.27 5.60 25.30
N LEU A 19 11.94 6.71 24.97
CA LEU A 19 11.45 8.08 25.22
C LEU A 19 10.71 8.71 24.05
N ARG A 20 10.49 7.98 22.94
CA ARG A 20 9.69 8.52 21.84
C ARG A 20 8.25 8.74 22.31
N PRO A 21 7.71 9.97 22.23
CA PRO A 21 6.34 10.23 22.68
C PRO A 21 5.36 9.36 21.86
N LYS A 22 4.53 8.59 22.55
CA LYS A 22 3.49 7.71 21.94
C LYS A 22 2.65 8.42 20.87
N LYS A 23 2.48 9.73 21.00
CA LYS A 23 1.76 10.59 20.06
C LYS A 23 2.38 10.59 18.66
N ASN A 24 3.71 10.59 18.56
CA ASN A 24 4.38 10.58 17.25
C ASN A 24 4.26 9.24 16.54
N VAL A 25 4.30 8.12 17.28
CA VAL A 25 4.12 6.78 16.72
C VAL A 25 2.71 6.60 16.17
N TYR A 26 1.69 7.04 16.92
CA TYR A 26 0.30 7.00 16.49
C TYR A 26 0.07 7.87 15.23
N MET A 27 0.59 9.08 15.21
CA MET A 27 0.49 9.96 14.05
C MET A 27 1.18 9.36 12.82
N ASN A 28 2.35 8.73 12.99
CA ASN A 28 3.03 8.03 11.90
C ASN A 28 2.19 6.87 11.37
N ALA A 29 1.50 6.09 12.24
CA ALA A 29 0.59 5.04 11.81
C ALA A 29 -0.54 5.59 10.94
N VAL A 30 -1.19 6.67 11.36
CA VAL A 30 -2.29 7.29 10.62
C VAL A 30 -1.81 7.81 9.26
N TYR A 31 -0.69 8.54 9.22
CA TYR A 31 -0.13 9.03 7.96
C TYR A 31 0.27 7.89 7.02
N THR A 32 0.86 6.81 7.55
CA THR A 32 1.20 5.61 6.77
C THR A 32 -0.04 5.03 6.10
N ILE A 33 -1.13 4.83 6.85
CA ILE A 33 -2.38 4.26 6.32
C ILE A 33 -2.98 5.19 5.26
N LEU A 34 -3.05 6.49 5.50
CA LEU A 34 -3.59 7.46 4.53
C LEU A 34 -2.78 7.51 3.24
N LEU A 35 -1.46 7.48 3.34
CA LEU A 35 -0.57 7.43 2.18
C LEU A 35 -0.69 6.11 1.42
N LEU A 36 -0.86 4.98 2.12
CA LEU A 36 -1.09 3.67 1.50
C LEU A 36 -2.44 3.63 0.76
N ILE A 37 -3.49 4.21 1.31
CA ILE A 37 -4.78 4.33 0.62
C ILE A 37 -4.63 5.16 -0.66
N SER A 38 -3.99 6.32 -0.58
CA SER A 38 -3.75 7.19 -1.73
C SER A 38 -2.91 6.50 -2.81
N SER A 39 -1.84 5.83 -2.41
CA SER A 39 -0.97 5.04 -3.28
C SER A 39 -1.76 3.96 -4.02
N ASN A 40 -2.59 3.20 -3.31
CA ASN A 40 -3.36 2.11 -3.92
C ASN A 40 -4.47 2.61 -4.85
N ILE A 41 -5.01 3.81 -4.64
CA ILE A 41 -5.90 4.46 -5.62
C ILE A 41 -5.15 4.72 -6.93
N PHE A 42 -3.98 5.33 -6.88
CA PHE A 42 -3.15 5.57 -8.07
C PHE A 42 -2.72 4.26 -8.75
N MET A 43 -2.31 3.26 -7.97
CA MET A 43 -1.95 1.93 -8.49
C MET A 43 -3.10 1.29 -9.26
N THR A 44 -4.32 1.30 -8.69
CA THR A 44 -5.50 0.74 -9.32
C THR A 44 -5.84 1.49 -10.62
N LEU A 45 -5.73 2.82 -10.63
CA LEU A 45 -5.94 3.62 -11.84
C LEU A 45 -4.86 3.39 -12.89
N ALA A 46 -3.60 3.21 -12.48
CA ALA A 46 -2.50 2.90 -13.41
C ALA A 46 -2.72 1.57 -14.13
N TRP A 47 -3.20 0.55 -13.42
CA TRP A 47 -3.36 -0.79 -13.97
C TRP A 47 -4.66 -0.99 -14.73
N TYR A 48 -5.74 -0.36 -14.31
CA TYR A 48 -7.07 -0.63 -14.87
C TYR A 48 -7.73 0.60 -15.50
N GLY A 49 -7.22 1.81 -15.25
CA GLY A 49 -7.81 3.04 -15.80
C GLY A 49 -7.81 3.06 -17.33
N HIS A 50 -6.76 2.54 -17.97
CA HIS A 50 -6.67 2.47 -19.42
C HIS A 50 -7.74 1.56 -20.04
N LEU A 51 -8.16 0.48 -19.34
CA LEU A 51 -9.23 -0.41 -19.79
C LEU A 51 -10.57 0.35 -19.80
N LYS A 52 -10.81 1.18 -18.79
CA LYS A 52 -12.02 2.02 -18.76
C LYS A 52 -12.02 3.06 -19.88
N LEU A 53 -10.89 3.72 -20.12
CA LEU A 53 -10.74 4.67 -21.22
C LEU A 53 -10.95 4.00 -22.59
N GLN A 54 -10.54 2.76 -22.74
CA GLN A 54 -10.80 1.97 -23.94
C GLN A 54 -12.28 1.65 -24.11
N GLN A 55 -12.97 1.22 -23.03
CA GLN A 55 -14.41 0.94 -23.04
C GLN A 55 -15.25 2.17 -23.38
N THR A 56 -14.83 3.35 -22.93
CA THR A 56 -15.53 4.63 -23.25
C THR A 56 -15.15 5.21 -24.61
N GLY A 57 -14.27 4.55 -25.36
CA GLY A 57 -13.85 4.98 -26.69
C GLY A 57 -12.78 6.09 -26.71
N VAL A 58 -12.42 6.65 -25.54
CA VAL A 58 -11.46 7.77 -25.45
C VAL A 58 -10.06 7.35 -25.92
N SER A 59 -9.63 6.14 -25.59
CA SER A 59 -8.28 5.63 -25.96
C SER A 59 -8.30 4.55 -27.05
N SER A 60 -9.41 4.37 -27.76
CA SER A 60 -9.56 3.29 -28.75
C SER A 60 -8.53 3.37 -29.91
N HIS A 61 -8.02 4.56 -30.21
CA HIS A 61 -7.02 4.81 -31.26
C HIS A 61 -5.60 5.05 -30.73
N TRP A 62 -5.39 4.95 -29.42
CA TRP A 62 -4.06 5.17 -28.85
C TRP A 62 -3.12 4.00 -29.18
N PRO A 63 -1.88 4.28 -29.62
CA PRO A 63 -0.88 3.23 -29.77
C PRO A 63 -0.53 2.64 -28.40
N LEU A 64 -0.21 1.34 -28.36
CA LEU A 64 0.12 0.62 -27.13
C LEU A 64 1.17 1.36 -26.27
N ILE A 65 2.18 1.95 -26.91
CA ILE A 65 3.23 2.71 -26.21
C ILE A 65 2.66 3.93 -25.48
N GLY A 66 1.67 4.60 -26.06
CA GLY A 66 0.99 5.73 -25.42
C GLY A 66 0.22 5.31 -24.18
N VAL A 67 -0.45 4.16 -24.22
CA VAL A 67 -1.16 3.57 -23.06
C VAL A 67 -0.16 3.21 -21.95
N ILE A 68 0.98 2.62 -22.30
CA ILE A 68 2.04 2.28 -21.34
C ILE A 68 2.58 3.53 -20.66
N LEU A 69 2.90 4.57 -21.42
CA LEU A 69 3.42 5.84 -20.89
C LEU A 69 2.39 6.54 -19.98
N PHE A 70 1.13 6.53 -20.36
CA PHE A 70 0.04 7.06 -19.54
C PHE A 70 -0.07 6.32 -18.18
N SER A 71 -0.08 5.00 -18.21
CA SER A 71 -0.12 4.19 -16.99
C SER A 71 1.13 4.39 -16.13
N TRP A 72 2.30 4.52 -16.74
CA TRP A 72 3.56 4.78 -16.05
C TRP A 72 3.57 6.14 -15.34
N MET A 73 3.01 7.18 -15.97
CA MET A 73 2.87 8.50 -15.33
C MET A 73 2.01 8.45 -14.07
N ILE A 74 0.92 7.68 -14.07
CA ILE A 74 0.08 7.47 -12.89
C ILE A 74 0.83 6.65 -11.82
N ALA A 75 1.55 5.61 -12.22
CA ALA A 75 2.38 4.81 -11.32
C ALA A 75 3.49 5.64 -10.65
N PHE A 76 4.02 6.66 -11.33
CA PHE A 76 4.98 7.59 -10.71
C PHE A 76 4.35 8.33 -9.52
N ALA A 77 3.11 8.82 -9.67
CA ALA A 77 2.38 9.46 -8.57
C ALA A 77 2.11 8.49 -7.41
N GLU A 78 1.84 7.22 -7.73
CA GLU A 78 1.72 6.15 -6.74
C GLU A 78 3.00 6.02 -5.90
N TYR A 79 4.17 5.94 -6.53
CA TYR A 79 5.46 5.85 -5.83
C TYR A 79 5.73 7.06 -4.92
N CYS A 80 5.29 8.26 -5.30
CA CYS A 80 5.40 9.46 -4.47
C CYS A 80 4.61 9.32 -3.15
N CYS A 81 3.59 8.48 -3.09
CA CYS A 81 2.83 8.17 -1.89
C CYS A 81 3.37 6.91 -1.18
N GLN A 82 3.69 5.85 -1.93
CA GLN A 82 4.11 4.55 -1.40
C GLN A 82 5.43 4.62 -0.66
N VAL A 83 6.43 5.28 -1.23
CA VAL A 83 7.78 5.34 -0.62
C VAL A 83 7.76 6.08 0.72
N PRO A 84 7.13 7.27 0.86
CA PRO A 84 6.98 7.92 2.16
C PRO A 84 6.16 7.08 3.16
N ALA A 85 5.08 6.41 2.71
CA ALA A 85 4.28 5.54 3.56
C ALA A 85 5.13 4.44 4.19
N ASN A 86 5.91 3.74 3.39
CA ASN A 86 6.80 2.68 3.87
C ASN A 86 7.89 3.21 4.80
N ARG A 87 8.44 4.39 4.53
CA ARG A 87 9.46 5.01 5.40
C ARG A 87 8.90 5.42 6.76
N LEU A 88 7.69 5.99 6.79
CA LEU A 88 7.03 6.41 8.04
C LEU A 88 6.51 5.22 8.84
N GLY A 89 6.05 4.17 8.16
CA GLY A 89 5.47 2.99 8.77
C GLY A 89 6.49 2.01 9.34
N PHE A 90 7.69 1.94 8.77
CA PHE A 90 8.68 0.92 9.10
C PHE A 90 9.37 1.16 10.45
N GLU A 91 9.41 0.13 11.29
CA GLU A 91 10.01 0.18 12.64
C GLU A 91 11.49 0.59 12.65
N GLY A 92 12.27 0.16 11.63
CA GLY A 92 13.66 0.55 11.48
C GLY A 92 13.89 2.06 11.33
N ASN A 93 12.86 2.81 10.90
CA ASN A 93 12.86 4.26 10.84
C ASN A 93 12.08 4.90 12.01
N GLY A 94 11.68 4.07 12.99
CA GLY A 94 10.89 4.46 14.14
C GLY A 94 9.38 4.55 13.87
N GLY A 95 8.91 3.87 12.86
CA GLY A 95 7.49 3.64 12.62
C GLY A 95 6.90 2.54 13.52
N PRO A 96 5.58 2.35 13.47
CA PRO A 96 4.88 1.39 14.33
C PRO A 96 4.86 -0.05 13.82
N PHE A 97 5.23 -0.31 12.56
CA PHE A 97 5.03 -1.59 11.91
C PHE A 97 6.34 -2.27 11.51
N ASN A 98 6.41 -3.58 11.72
CA ASN A 98 7.48 -4.36 11.10
C ASN A 98 7.22 -4.57 9.59
N LEU A 99 8.19 -5.10 8.87
CA LEU A 99 8.10 -5.26 7.41
C LEU A 99 6.92 -6.14 6.98
N MET A 100 6.67 -7.24 7.71
CA MET A 100 5.58 -8.17 7.39
C MET A 100 4.21 -7.56 7.64
N GLN A 101 4.05 -6.86 8.76
CA GLN A 101 2.83 -6.13 9.10
C GLN A 101 2.52 -5.06 8.06
N LEU A 102 3.54 -4.29 7.65
CA LEU A 102 3.38 -3.23 6.66
C LEU A 102 2.92 -3.82 5.30
N LYS A 103 3.51 -4.95 4.88
CA LYS A 103 3.12 -5.65 3.65
C LYS A 103 1.67 -6.14 3.70
N VAL A 104 1.27 -6.77 4.82
CA VAL A 104 -0.10 -7.30 4.95
C VAL A 104 -1.13 -6.17 5.01
N ILE A 105 -0.85 -5.08 5.72
CA ILE A 105 -1.70 -3.88 5.71
C ILE A 105 -1.88 -3.35 4.29
N GLN A 106 -0.80 -3.27 3.51
CA GLN A 106 -0.85 -2.82 2.12
C GLN A 106 -1.73 -3.72 1.26
N GLU A 107 -1.65 -5.04 1.39
CA GLU A 107 -2.48 -5.98 0.62
C GLU A 107 -3.97 -5.83 0.93
N VAL A 108 -4.31 -5.66 2.21
CA VAL A 108 -5.72 -5.43 2.61
C VAL A 108 -6.24 -4.12 2.03
N ILE A 109 -5.48 -3.04 2.15
CA ILE A 109 -5.85 -1.73 1.59
C ILE A 109 -5.99 -1.84 0.07
N SER A 110 -5.05 -2.50 -0.61
CA SER A 110 -5.06 -2.70 -2.05
C SER A 110 -6.33 -3.40 -2.51
N LEU A 111 -6.72 -4.48 -1.83
CA LEU A 111 -7.92 -5.23 -2.20
C LEU A 111 -9.20 -4.43 -1.95
N ILE A 112 -9.30 -3.70 -0.83
CA ILE A 112 -10.46 -2.85 -0.54
C ILE A 112 -10.59 -1.75 -1.59
N VAL A 113 -9.51 -1.02 -1.85
CA VAL A 113 -9.48 0.06 -2.84
C VAL A 113 -9.81 -0.46 -4.24
N PHE A 114 -9.18 -1.58 -4.64
CA PHE A 114 -9.47 -2.22 -5.92
C PHE A 114 -10.94 -2.59 -6.05
N THR A 115 -11.52 -3.22 -5.03
CA THR A 115 -12.93 -3.65 -5.07
C THR A 115 -13.87 -2.47 -5.20
N VAL A 116 -13.65 -1.39 -4.44
CA VAL A 116 -14.46 -0.18 -4.52
C VAL A 116 -14.36 0.45 -5.91
N ILE A 117 -13.13 0.66 -6.40
CA ILE A 117 -12.92 1.29 -7.71
C ILE A 117 -13.45 0.41 -8.84
N ALA A 118 -13.20 -0.90 -8.81
CA ALA A 118 -13.68 -1.82 -9.82
C ALA A 118 -15.22 -1.85 -9.88
N THR A 119 -15.89 -1.87 -8.74
CA THR A 119 -17.36 -1.85 -8.68
C THR A 119 -17.93 -0.54 -9.23
N VAL A 120 -17.29 0.60 -8.93
CA VAL A 120 -17.74 1.91 -9.40
C VAL A 120 -17.42 2.12 -10.89
N MET A 121 -16.22 1.74 -11.33
CA MET A 121 -15.77 1.97 -12.71
C MET A 121 -16.35 0.98 -13.70
N PHE A 122 -16.45 -0.29 -13.33
CA PHE A 122 -16.91 -1.37 -14.19
C PHE A 122 -18.31 -1.84 -13.74
N GLN A 123 -19.33 -1.02 -14.03
CA GLN A 123 -20.72 -1.34 -13.74
C GLN A 123 -21.09 -2.68 -14.43
N GLY A 124 -21.42 -3.69 -13.63
CA GLY A 124 -21.72 -5.06 -14.10
C GLY A 124 -20.83 -6.15 -13.48
N GLN A 125 -19.76 -5.80 -12.79
CA GLN A 125 -19.00 -6.73 -11.97
C GLN A 125 -19.69 -6.86 -10.59
N ALA A 126 -20.67 -7.75 -10.49
CA ALA A 126 -21.37 -7.98 -9.22
C ALA A 126 -20.42 -8.60 -8.18
N LEU A 127 -20.51 -8.07 -6.96
CA LEU A 127 -19.79 -8.65 -5.82
C LEU A 127 -20.44 -10.02 -5.50
N HIS A 128 -19.75 -11.11 -5.76
CA HIS A 128 -20.21 -12.47 -5.47
C HIS A 128 -19.82 -12.89 -4.04
N TRP A 129 -20.52 -13.86 -3.49
CA TRP A 129 -20.24 -14.45 -2.18
C TRP A 129 -18.79 -14.93 -2.03
N ASN A 130 -18.17 -15.36 -3.11
CA ASN A 130 -16.76 -15.77 -3.13
C ASN A 130 -15.81 -14.60 -2.77
N HIS A 131 -16.13 -13.37 -3.17
CA HIS A 131 -15.34 -12.19 -2.83
C HIS A 131 -15.45 -11.88 -1.33
N LEU A 132 -16.64 -12.05 -0.73
CA LEU A 132 -16.82 -11.90 0.72
C LEU A 132 -16.02 -12.95 1.50
N ALA A 133 -15.99 -14.20 1.01
CA ALA A 133 -15.17 -15.26 1.60
C ALA A 133 -13.66 -14.92 1.51
N ALA A 134 -13.20 -14.39 0.38
CA ALA A 134 -11.82 -13.95 0.21
C ALA A 134 -11.46 -12.79 1.18
N PHE A 135 -12.35 -11.81 1.36
CA PHE A 135 -12.17 -10.74 2.33
C PHE A 135 -12.07 -11.28 3.76
N PHE A 136 -12.90 -12.24 4.12
CA PHE A 136 -12.84 -12.88 5.43
C PHE A 136 -11.51 -13.59 5.66
N CYS A 137 -11.02 -14.35 4.68
CA CYS A 137 -9.69 -14.98 4.74
C CYS A 137 -8.56 -13.95 4.92
N LEU A 138 -8.67 -12.79 4.27
CA LEU A 138 -7.70 -11.71 4.44
C LEU A 138 -7.71 -11.09 5.84
N VAL A 139 -8.89 -10.89 6.42
CA VAL A 139 -9.03 -10.43 7.81
C VAL A 139 -8.37 -11.41 8.77
N LEU A 140 -8.56 -12.71 8.56
CA LEU A 140 -7.88 -13.75 9.32
C LEU A 140 -6.36 -13.70 9.14
N ALA A 141 -5.87 -13.51 7.91
CA ALA A 141 -4.44 -13.38 7.65
C ALA A 141 -3.83 -12.19 8.39
N VAL A 142 -4.51 -11.04 8.39
CA VAL A 142 -4.10 -9.87 9.20
C VAL A 142 -4.00 -10.22 10.67
N TYR A 143 -5.04 -10.83 11.21
CA TYR A 143 -5.08 -11.23 12.62
C TYR A 143 -3.87 -12.10 13.00
N PHE A 144 -3.53 -13.11 12.19
CA PHE A 144 -2.37 -13.97 12.45
C PHE A 144 -1.01 -13.26 12.35
N VAL A 145 -0.90 -12.22 11.52
CA VAL A 145 0.35 -11.44 11.40
C VAL A 145 0.59 -10.51 12.60
N PHE A 146 -0.48 -10.13 13.29
CA PHE A 146 -0.40 -9.27 14.50
C PHE A 146 -0.43 -10.04 15.83
N LEU A 147 -0.57 -11.37 15.79
CA LEU A 147 -0.38 -12.26 16.93
C LEU A 147 1.10 -12.49 17.24
#